data_1034ce0ace54f8cf0b2f9e1960cf09d6
#
_entry.id   1034ce0ace54f8cf0b2f9e1960cf09d6
#
_cell.length_a   1.000
_cell.length_b   1.000
_cell.length_c   1.000
_cell.angle_alpha   90.00
_cell.angle_beta   90.00
_cell.angle_gamma   90.00
#
_symmetry.space_group_name_H-M   'P 1'
#
loop_
_entity.id
_entity.type
_entity.pdbx_description
1 polymer ?
#
loop_
_entity_poly.entity_id
_entity_poly.type
_entity_poly.pdbx_seq_one_letter_code
_entity_poly.pdbx_strand_id
1 'polypeptide(L)'
;MQKHISSFLLLIASLNISGELPEMILGNEKIEPGINLVFEGAIKDDVFPSSVFGSEEDSDVHLEVLANWNEDAPSGSPEGGFVAYLRIEVVITNQESMKSSSIELLPHLNMSDNLHYALNTKLPGKRSDIYTIKFVVNPPRSSDLGLHYDWREEVGSYLTKSHEFEYKNLDF
;
A
#
# COMPACT_ATOMS: atom_id res chain seq x y z
N MET A 1 -70.73 -6.80 -15.50
CA MET A 1 -69.70 -6.01 -14.73
C MET A 1 -68.49 -6.90 -14.47
N GLN A 2 -67.49 -6.77 -15.29
CA GLN A 2 -66.28 -7.56 -15.20
C GLN A 2 -65.19 -6.72 -14.54
N LYS A 3 -64.73 -7.14 -13.34
CA LYS A 3 -63.68 -6.42 -12.60
C LYS A 3 -62.31 -6.94 -13.06
N HIS A 4 -61.54 -6.09 -13.72
CA HIS A 4 -60.13 -6.36 -14.01
C HIS A 4 -59.29 -6.05 -12.76
N ILE A 5 -58.68 -7.10 -12.19
CA ILE A 5 -57.66 -6.95 -11.14
C ILE A 5 -56.32 -6.85 -11.85
N SER A 6 -55.73 -5.65 -11.84
CA SER A 6 -54.41 -5.39 -12.37
C SER A 6 -53.37 -5.78 -11.30
N SER A 7 -52.62 -6.85 -11.55
CA SER A 7 -51.54 -7.30 -10.67
C SER A 7 -50.30 -6.48 -10.97
N PHE A 8 -49.95 -5.62 -10.03
CA PHE A 8 -48.70 -4.81 -10.10
C PHE A 8 -47.54 -5.66 -9.60
N LEU A 9 -46.70 -6.15 -10.51
CA LEU A 9 -45.50 -6.90 -10.19
C LEU A 9 -44.39 -5.91 -9.78
N LEU A 10 -44.09 -5.85 -8.47
CA LEU A 10 -43.03 -5.06 -7.94
C LEU A 10 -41.68 -5.75 -8.21
N LEU A 11 -40.93 -5.30 -9.18
CA LEU A 11 -39.57 -5.77 -9.47
C LEU A 11 -38.63 -5.16 -8.45
N ILE A 12 -38.25 -5.93 -7.43
CA ILE A 12 -37.20 -5.54 -6.48
C ILE A 12 -35.84 -5.78 -7.16
N ALA A 13 -35.24 -4.72 -7.68
CA ALA A 13 -33.85 -4.75 -8.11
C ALA A 13 -32.97 -4.79 -6.86
N SER A 14 -32.36 -5.93 -6.57
CA SER A 14 -31.30 -6.03 -5.57
C SER A 14 -30.07 -5.30 -6.10
N LEU A 15 -29.83 -4.08 -5.60
CA LEU A 15 -28.56 -3.41 -5.73
C LEU A 15 -27.53 -4.20 -4.89
N ASN A 16 -26.69 -4.97 -5.56
CA ASN A 16 -25.46 -5.46 -4.95
C ASN A 16 -24.53 -4.25 -4.80
N ILE A 17 -24.56 -3.61 -3.64
CA ILE A 17 -23.52 -2.69 -3.22
C ILE A 17 -22.40 -3.60 -2.73
N SER A 18 -21.47 -3.97 -3.59
CA SER A 18 -20.14 -4.41 -3.17
C SER A 18 -19.42 -3.17 -2.68
N GLY A 19 -19.63 -2.81 -1.41
CA GLY A 19 -18.78 -1.84 -0.74
C GLY A 19 -17.45 -2.54 -0.52
N GLU A 20 -16.40 -2.12 -1.21
CA GLU A 20 -15.04 -2.37 -0.76
C GLU A 20 -14.95 -1.87 0.68
N LEU A 21 -14.42 -2.71 1.57
CA LEU A 21 -14.17 -2.25 2.93
C LEU A 21 -13.08 -1.18 2.83
N PRO A 22 -13.22 -0.07 3.58
CA PRO A 22 -12.24 1.01 3.50
C PRO A 22 -10.85 0.50 3.89
N GLU A 23 -9.83 0.93 3.16
CA GLU A 23 -8.44 0.71 3.50
C GLU A 23 -8.16 1.27 4.90
N MET A 24 -7.37 0.53 5.68
CA MET A 24 -6.96 0.96 7.00
C MET A 24 -5.69 1.81 6.89
N ILE A 25 -5.81 3.11 7.03
CA ILE A 25 -4.66 4.00 7.08
C ILE A 25 -3.91 3.75 8.40
N LEU A 26 -2.67 3.29 8.30
CA LEU A 26 -1.76 3.06 9.42
C LEU A 26 -1.06 4.35 9.83
N GLY A 27 -0.67 5.19 8.87
CA GLY A 27 -0.05 6.48 9.10
C GLY A 27 0.27 7.27 7.86
N ASN A 28 0.58 8.55 8.08
CA ASN A 28 1.01 9.50 7.05
C ASN A 28 2.30 10.16 7.50
N GLU A 29 3.33 10.12 6.67
CA GLU A 29 4.65 10.62 6.99
C GLU A 29 5.21 11.46 5.84
N LYS A 30 6.16 12.35 6.17
CA LYS A 30 6.92 13.11 5.18
C LYS A 30 8.40 12.82 5.35
N ILE A 31 9.10 12.59 4.25
CA ILE A 31 10.55 12.46 4.23
C ILE A 31 11.18 13.38 3.19
N GLU A 32 12.43 13.75 3.41
CA GLU A 32 13.19 14.48 2.40
C GLU A 32 13.56 13.57 1.21
N PRO A 33 13.64 14.12 -0.01
CA PRO A 33 13.49 15.53 -0.38
C PRO A 33 12.07 15.86 -0.92
N GLY A 34 11.10 15.96 -0.06
CA GLY A 34 9.73 16.32 -0.46
C GLY A 34 8.88 15.12 -0.89
N ILE A 35 8.88 14.04 -0.11
CA ILE A 35 8.10 12.83 -0.36
C ILE A 35 7.05 12.66 0.73
N ASN A 36 5.79 12.53 0.32
CA ASN A 36 4.70 12.07 1.18
C ASN A 36 4.61 10.55 1.11
N LEU A 37 4.45 9.91 2.26
CA LEU A 37 4.22 8.49 2.42
C LEU A 37 2.88 8.27 3.13
N VAL A 38 2.00 7.46 2.55
CA VAL A 38 0.79 6.95 3.22
C VAL A 38 0.96 5.45 3.37
N PHE A 39 0.87 4.95 4.60
CA PHE A 39 1.01 3.53 4.92
C PHE A 39 -0.37 2.95 5.16
N GLU A 40 -0.71 1.87 4.48
CA GLU A 40 -2.04 1.29 4.51
C GLU A 40 -2.00 -0.23 4.65
N GLY A 41 -3.06 -0.75 5.30
CA GLY A 41 -3.36 -2.17 5.33
C GLY A 41 -4.76 -2.37 4.77
N ALA A 42 -4.87 -3.13 3.69
CA ALA A 42 -6.12 -3.38 3.00
C ALA A 42 -6.53 -4.85 3.05
N ILE A 43 -7.75 -5.13 2.63
CA ILE A 43 -8.16 -6.48 2.30
C ILE A 43 -7.30 -6.92 1.11
N LYS A 44 -6.84 -8.17 1.17
CA LYS A 44 -6.12 -8.82 0.05
C LYS A 44 -6.88 -8.66 -1.26
N ASP A 45 -6.13 -8.43 -2.33
CA ASP A 45 -6.64 -8.12 -3.65
C ASP A 45 -6.17 -9.14 -4.70
N ASP A 46 -6.86 -9.24 -5.84
CA ASP A 46 -6.45 -10.06 -6.97
C ASP A 46 -5.40 -9.34 -7.82
N VAL A 47 -4.13 -9.62 -7.57
CA VAL A 47 -2.98 -9.01 -8.25
C VAL A 47 -2.27 -10.01 -9.15
N PHE A 48 -2.04 -9.65 -10.41
CA PHE A 48 -1.35 -10.48 -11.40
C PHE A 48 0.07 -9.96 -11.70
N PRO A 49 1.09 -10.87 -11.84
CA PRO A 49 0.99 -12.32 -11.64
C PRO A 49 1.07 -12.71 -10.15
N SER A 50 0.13 -13.54 -9.71
CA SER A 50 0.01 -13.98 -8.30
C SER A 50 1.25 -14.72 -7.77
N SER A 51 2.04 -15.33 -8.66
CA SER A 51 3.31 -15.98 -8.29
C SER A 51 4.40 -15.01 -7.81
N VAL A 52 4.26 -13.72 -8.09
CA VAL A 52 5.20 -12.66 -7.67
C VAL A 52 4.59 -11.80 -6.56
N PHE A 53 3.31 -11.43 -6.71
CA PHE A 53 2.65 -10.46 -5.85
C PHE A 53 1.77 -11.07 -4.75
N GLY A 54 1.77 -12.41 -4.62
CA GLY A 54 0.90 -13.14 -3.72
C GLY A 54 -0.51 -13.33 -4.28
N SER A 55 -1.08 -14.53 -4.10
CA SER A 55 -2.46 -14.77 -4.51
C SER A 55 -3.42 -14.23 -3.45
N GLU A 56 -4.59 -13.77 -3.85
CA GLU A 56 -5.67 -13.39 -2.94
C GLU A 56 -6.05 -14.55 -2.03
N GLU A 57 -6.19 -15.78 -2.58
CA GLU A 57 -6.60 -16.96 -1.82
C GLU A 57 -5.63 -17.32 -0.70
N ASP A 58 -4.32 -17.21 -0.97
CA ASP A 58 -3.25 -17.60 -0.03
C ASP A 58 -2.80 -16.51 0.92
N SER A 59 -3.33 -15.30 0.82
CA SER A 59 -2.90 -14.14 1.60
C SER A 59 -3.92 -13.77 2.68
N ASP A 60 -3.48 -13.05 3.69
CA ASP A 60 -4.31 -12.55 4.79
C ASP A 60 -4.59 -11.05 4.69
N VAL A 61 -3.63 -10.30 4.15
CA VAL A 61 -3.65 -8.83 4.06
C VAL A 61 -2.90 -8.36 2.82
N HIS A 62 -3.34 -7.21 2.29
CA HIS A 62 -2.61 -6.40 1.33
C HIS A 62 -1.97 -5.24 2.08
N LEU A 63 -0.64 -5.12 2.04
CA LEU A 63 0.07 -3.98 2.64
C LEU A 63 0.58 -3.10 1.54
N GLU A 64 0.40 -1.77 1.71
CA GLU A 64 0.80 -0.82 0.69
C GLU A 64 1.39 0.48 1.24
N VAL A 65 2.13 1.17 0.39
CA VAL A 65 2.67 2.51 0.63
C VAL A 65 2.51 3.35 -0.63
N LEU A 66 1.68 4.38 -0.53
CA LEU A 66 1.64 5.43 -1.53
C LEU A 66 2.81 6.38 -1.28
N ALA A 67 3.70 6.50 -2.26
CA ALA A 67 4.89 7.35 -2.18
C ALA A 67 4.86 8.38 -3.31
N ASN A 68 4.54 9.63 -2.98
CA ASN A 68 4.31 10.68 -3.95
C ASN A 68 5.11 11.94 -3.62
N TRP A 69 5.55 12.64 -4.67
CA TRP A 69 6.16 13.95 -4.53
C TRP A 69 5.16 14.96 -3.96
N ASN A 70 5.64 15.82 -3.05
CA ASN A 70 4.85 16.94 -2.51
C ASN A 70 5.36 18.29 -3.04
N GLU A 71 4.84 19.39 -2.46
CA GLU A 71 5.18 20.76 -2.82
C GLU A 71 6.66 21.14 -2.60
N ASP A 72 7.37 20.41 -1.74
CA ASP A 72 8.78 20.64 -1.42
C ASP A 72 9.74 19.80 -2.29
N ALA A 73 9.19 19.09 -3.29
CA ALA A 73 9.97 18.20 -4.14
C ALA A 73 11.02 18.94 -4.99
N PRO A 74 12.13 18.29 -5.33
CA PRO A 74 13.15 18.88 -6.20
C PRO A 74 12.59 19.29 -7.56
N SER A 75 13.20 20.30 -8.16
CA SER A 75 12.84 20.80 -9.49
C SER A 75 12.79 19.67 -10.53
N GLY A 76 11.70 19.60 -11.28
CA GLY A 76 11.44 18.54 -12.27
C GLY A 76 10.68 17.32 -11.72
N SER A 77 10.39 17.26 -10.41
CA SER A 77 9.53 16.24 -9.80
C SER A 77 8.09 16.77 -9.78
N PRO A 78 7.13 16.14 -10.46
CA PRO A 78 5.76 16.63 -10.48
C PRO A 78 5.08 16.34 -9.14
N GLU A 79 4.47 17.35 -8.51
CA GLU A 79 3.64 17.16 -7.32
C GLU A 79 2.55 16.10 -7.56
N GLY A 80 2.38 15.20 -6.61
CA GLY A 80 1.49 14.02 -6.73
C GLY A 80 2.08 12.87 -7.57
N GLY A 81 3.22 13.07 -8.23
CA GLY A 81 3.87 12.03 -9.02
C GLY A 81 4.49 10.92 -8.16
N PHE A 82 4.42 9.69 -8.63
CA PHE A 82 4.98 8.52 -7.96
C PHE A 82 6.52 8.58 -7.84
N VAL A 83 7.04 8.25 -6.66
CA VAL A 83 8.48 8.15 -6.39
C VAL A 83 8.96 6.74 -6.68
N ALA A 84 9.50 6.51 -7.87
CA ALA A 84 9.72 5.18 -8.46
C ALA A 84 10.98 4.42 -7.97
N TYR A 85 11.80 5.02 -7.11
CA TYR A 85 13.12 4.45 -6.77
C TYR A 85 13.25 3.92 -5.33
N LEU A 86 12.19 3.97 -4.53
CA LEU A 86 12.23 3.50 -3.16
C LEU A 86 12.27 1.97 -3.09
N ARG A 87 12.90 1.46 -2.05
CA ARG A 87 12.88 0.05 -1.68
C ARG A 87 12.26 -0.05 -0.30
N ILE A 88 11.11 -0.69 -0.20
CA ILE A 88 10.33 -0.71 1.03
C ILE A 88 10.28 -2.13 1.58
N GLU A 89 10.98 -2.34 2.68
CA GLU A 89 10.93 -3.59 3.44
C GLU A 89 9.92 -3.46 4.56
N VAL A 90 9.17 -4.53 4.83
CA VAL A 90 8.16 -4.58 5.89
C VAL A 90 8.43 -5.77 6.79
N VAL A 91 8.47 -5.52 8.10
CA VAL A 91 8.53 -6.56 9.12
C VAL A 91 7.20 -6.60 9.86
N ILE A 92 6.51 -7.73 9.80
CA ILE A 92 5.24 -7.98 10.47
C ILE A 92 5.51 -8.86 11.68
N THR A 93 5.15 -8.42 12.87
CA THR A 93 5.36 -9.15 14.11
C THR A 93 4.03 -9.38 14.83
N ASN A 94 3.71 -10.63 15.11
CA ASN A 94 2.61 -10.99 15.99
C ASN A 94 2.99 -10.68 17.45
N GLN A 95 2.21 -9.84 18.12
CA GLN A 95 2.57 -9.32 19.46
C GLN A 95 2.49 -10.39 20.56
N GLU A 96 1.66 -11.42 20.40
CA GLU A 96 1.53 -12.48 21.39
C GLU A 96 2.62 -13.53 21.24
N SER A 97 2.77 -14.08 20.03
CA SER A 97 3.71 -15.17 19.76
C SER A 97 5.13 -14.71 19.49
N MET A 98 5.34 -13.41 19.25
CA MET A 98 6.61 -12.80 18.82
C MET A 98 7.19 -13.37 17.52
N LYS A 99 6.38 -14.09 16.75
CA LYS A 99 6.77 -14.54 15.41
C LYS A 99 6.73 -13.37 14.44
N SER A 100 7.71 -13.34 13.55
CA SER A 100 7.81 -12.28 12.53
C SER A 100 7.98 -12.88 11.13
N SER A 101 7.49 -12.14 10.15
CA SER A 101 7.78 -12.32 8.72
C SER A 101 8.31 -11.01 8.15
N SER A 102 9.09 -11.11 7.06
CA SER A 102 9.63 -9.95 6.35
C SER A 102 9.32 -10.08 4.87
N ILE A 103 8.90 -8.98 4.26
CA ILE A 103 8.58 -8.87 2.82
C ILE A 103 9.18 -7.58 2.26
N GLU A 104 9.33 -7.50 0.94
CA GLU A 104 9.65 -6.29 0.20
C GLU A 104 8.42 -5.91 -0.63
N LEU A 105 7.93 -4.67 -0.51
CA LEU A 105 6.83 -4.16 -1.33
C LEU A 105 7.35 -3.86 -2.74
N LEU A 106 6.54 -4.20 -3.73
CA LEU A 106 6.85 -4.04 -5.14
C LEU A 106 5.92 -3.00 -5.78
N PRO A 107 6.31 -2.36 -6.90
CA PRO A 107 5.42 -1.45 -7.60
C PRO A 107 4.16 -2.15 -8.11
N HIS A 108 3.00 -1.62 -7.74
CA HIS A 108 1.67 -2.01 -8.20
C HIS A 108 1.02 -0.88 -8.98
N LEU A 109 0.00 -1.20 -9.75
CA LEU A 109 -0.81 -0.23 -10.50
C LEU A 109 -2.28 -0.66 -10.42
N ASN A 110 -3.14 0.21 -9.91
CA ASN A 110 -4.59 0.05 -9.90
C ASN A 110 -5.29 1.30 -10.44
N MET A 111 -6.63 1.30 -10.45
CA MET A 111 -7.43 2.41 -10.99
C MET A 111 -7.72 3.50 -9.95
N SER A 112 -7.62 3.20 -8.65
CA SER A 112 -7.88 4.15 -7.56
C SER A 112 -6.62 4.94 -7.21
N ASP A 113 -5.52 4.26 -6.93
CA ASP A 113 -4.32 4.85 -6.34
C ASP A 113 -3.20 5.09 -7.35
N ASN A 114 -3.40 4.57 -8.58
CA ASN A 114 -2.39 4.61 -9.63
C ASN A 114 -1.15 3.78 -9.22
N LEU A 115 0.07 4.29 -9.40
CA LEU A 115 1.29 3.60 -9.00
C LEU A 115 1.52 3.74 -7.49
N HIS A 116 1.75 2.62 -6.82
CA HIS A 116 2.08 2.53 -5.39
C HIS A 116 2.98 1.30 -5.14
N TYR A 117 3.51 1.15 -3.93
CA TYR A 117 4.26 -0.04 -3.52
C TYR A 117 3.36 -0.93 -2.69
N ALA A 118 3.22 -2.21 -3.06
CA ALA A 118 2.35 -3.11 -2.32
C ALA A 118 2.76 -4.57 -2.41
N LEU A 119 2.13 -5.42 -1.58
CA LEU A 119 2.21 -6.87 -1.68
C LEU A 119 1.07 -7.53 -0.88
N ASN A 120 0.45 -8.55 -1.48
CA ASN A 120 -0.36 -9.51 -0.75
C ASN A 120 0.53 -10.41 0.11
N THR A 121 0.21 -10.61 1.39
CA THR A 121 1.06 -11.40 2.29
C THR A 121 0.28 -12.16 3.35
N LYS A 122 0.94 -13.20 3.90
CA LYS A 122 0.46 -13.93 5.08
C LYS A 122 0.94 -13.27 6.36
N LEU A 123 0.06 -13.25 7.34
CA LEU A 123 0.42 -12.85 8.70
C LEU A 123 1.16 -13.99 9.43
N PRO A 124 2.13 -13.69 10.32
CA PRO A 124 2.84 -14.72 11.10
C PRO A 124 2.02 -15.25 12.29
N GLY A 125 0.72 -15.39 12.13
CA GLY A 125 -0.26 -15.83 13.12
C GLY A 125 -1.65 -15.91 12.53
N LYS A 126 -2.66 -15.77 13.38
CA LYS A 126 -4.06 -15.73 12.94
C LYS A 126 -4.44 -14.29 12.59
N ARG A 127 -5.35 -14.11 11.65
CA ARG A 127 -5.87 -12.79 11.29
C ARG A 127 -6.48 -12.03 12.49
N SER A 128 -7.02 -12.75 13.47
CA SER A 128 -7.60 -12.18 14.69
C SER A 128 -6.57 -11.81 15.78
N ASP A 129 -5.28 -12.03 15.54
CA ASP A 129 -4.22 -11.66 16.49
C ASP A 129 -3.85 -10.17 16.31
N ILE A 130 -3.10 -9.63 17.26
CA ILE A 130 -2.65 -8.24 17.22
C ILE A 130 -1.21 -8.16 16.71
N TYR A 131 -0.96 -7.20 15.84
CA TYR A 131 0.30 -7.07 15.11
C TYR A 131 1.00 -5.73 15.34
N THR A 132 2.31 -5.76 15.20
CA THR A 132 3.17 -4.61 14.94
C THR A 132 3.69 -4.71 13.53
N ILE A 133 3.59 -3.64 12.75
CA ILE A 133 4.18 -3.53 11.41
C ILE A 133 5.24 -2.43 11.43
N LYS A 134 6.44 -2.79 11.01
CA LYS A 134 7.54 -1.85 10.80
C LYS A 134 7.88 -1.78 9.32
N PHE A 135 7.79 -0.57 8.76
CA PHE A 135 8.22 -0.25 7.40
C PHE A 135 9.63 0.34 7.46
N VAL A 136 10.50 -0.10 6.57
CA VAL A 136 11.84 0.44 6.36
C VAL A 136 11.91 0.94 4.92
N VAL A 137 11.84 2.24 4.76
CA VAL A 137 11.94 2.91 3.46
C VAL A 137 13.42 3.16 3.17
N ASN A 138 13.97 2.37 2.27
CA ASN A 138 15.38 2.40 1.90
C ASN A 138 15.61 3.23 0.63
N PRO A 139 16.76 3.88 0.51
CA PRO A 139 17.18 4.52 -0.73
C PRO A 139 17.43 3.48 -1.84
N PRO A 140 17.52 3.91 -3.11
CA PRO A 140 17.93 3.03 -4.20
C PRO A 140 19.36 2.53 -3.97
N ARG A 141 19.67 1.34 -4.50
CA ARG A 141 21.06 0.90 -4.61
C ARG A 141 21.75 1.75 -5.68
N SER A 142 23.05 1.86 -5.61
CA SER A 142 23.84 2.61 -6.61
C SER A 142 23.71 2.07 -8.04
N SER A 143 23.24 0.81 -8.18
CA SER A 143 22.95 0.17 -9.46
C SER A 143 21.53 0.41 -9.98
N ASP A 144 20.62 0.90 -9.16
CA ASP A 144 19.18 0.98 -9.46
C ASP A 144 18.82 2.31 -10.13
N LEU A 145 19.62 3.36 -9.87
CA LEU A 145 19.32 4.72 -10.32
C LEU A 145 20.58 5.47 -10.75
N GLY A 146 20.60 5.94 -12.00
CA GLY A 146 21.61 6.86 -12.50
C GLY A 146 21.25 8.30 -12.18
N LEU A 147 22.14 9.03 -11.49
CA LEU A 147 21.90 10.42 -11.10
C LEU A 147 22.70 11.38 -11.98
N HIS A 148 22.05 12.32 -12.63
CA HIS A 148 22.68 13.46 -13.25
C HIS A 148 23.28 14.40 -12.21
N TYR A 149 24.21 15.27 -12.64
CA TYR A 149 25.02 16.12 -11.75
C TYR A 149 24.17 17.00 -10.84
N ASP A 150 23.18 17.68 -11.39
CA ASP A 150 22.25 18.57 -10.68
C ASP A 150 21.48 17.84 -9.57
N TRP A 151 20.88 16.68 -9.89
CA TRP A 151 20.22 15.83 -8.91
C TRP A 151 21.15 15.30 -7.84
N ARG A 152 22.38 14.93 -8.19
CA ARG A 152 23.36 14.43 -7.24
C ARG A 152 23.78 15.51 -6.24
N GLU A 153 23.97 16.76 -6.70
CA GLU A 153 24.37 17.88 -5.83
C GLU A 153 23.21 18.34 -4.93
N GLU A 154 21.98 18.36 -5.46
CA GLU A 154 20.82 18.86 -4.73
C GLU A 154 20.25 17.81 -3.76
N VAL A 155 20.06 16.56 -4.19
CA VAL A 155 19.32 15.54 -3.45
C VAL A 155 20.11 14.29 -3.09
N GLY A 156 21.34 14.12 -3.61
CA GLY A 156 22.11 12.88 -3.44
C GLY A 156 22.33 12.48 -1.98
N SER A 157 22.42 13.44 -1.06
CA SER A 157 22.57 13.16 0.37
C SER A 157 21.33 12.53 1.00
N TYR A 158 20.15 12.82 0.50
CA TYR A 158 18.89 12.23 0.97
C TYR A 158 18.72 10.80 0.47
N LEU A 159 19.24 10.48 -0.72
CA LEU A 159 19.20 9.14 -1.31
C LEU A 159 20.14 8.13 -0.64
N THR A 160 20.74 8.46 0.48
CA THR A 160 21.59 7.56 1.29
C THR A 160 20.98 7.20 2.63
N LYS A 161 19.82 7.77 2.97
CA LYS A 161 19.16 7.60 4.27
C LYS A 161 18.03 6.59 4.19
N SER A 162 17.97 5.70 5.18
CA SER A 162 16.78 4.87 5.44
C SER A 162 15.92 5.54 6.50
N HIS A 163 14.61 5.33 6.39
CA HIS A 163 13.61 5.81 7.33
C HIS A 163 12.82 4.63 7.88
N GLU A 164 12.55 4.61 9.18
CA GLU A 164 11.79 3.55 9.83
C GLU A 164 10.51 4.11 10.44
N PHE A 165 9.40 3.41 10.20
CA PHE A 165 8.07 3.75 10.73
C PHE A 165 7.45 2.50 11.34
N GLU A 166 6.93 2.60 12.56
CA GLU A 166 6.39 1.45 13.29
C GLU A 166 4.97 1.75 13.76
N TYR A 167 4.03 0.87 13.41
CA TYR A 167 2.63 0.94 13.80
C TYR A 167 2.29 -0.29 14.63
N LYS A 168 1.65 -0.07 15.80
CA LYS A 168 1.37 -1.11 16.80
C LYS A 168 -0.12 -1.28 17.03
N ASN A 169 -0.48 -2.42 17.65
CA ASN A 169 -1.84 -2.77 18.04
C ASN A 169 -2.80 -2.81 16.84
N LEU A 170 -2.31 -3.36 15.73
CA LEU A 170 -3.08 -3.51 14.50
C LEU A 170 -3.85 -4.83 14.50
N ASP A 171 -5.11 -4.79 14.11
CA ASP A 171 -6.01 -5.92 13.85
C ASP A 171 -6.51 -5.85 12.39
N PHE A 172 -6.57 -6.98 11.66
CA PHE A 172 -6.85 -7.03 10.22
C PHE A 172 -8.12 -7.83 9.89
#